data_dccd2c61828f8b7d7cbbf4ac6174780e
#
_entry.id   dccd2c61828f8b7d7cbbf4ac6174780e
#
_cell.length_a   1.000
_cell.length_b   1.000
_cell.length_c   1.000
_cell.angle_alpha   90.00
_cell.angle_beta   90.00
_cell.angle_gamma   90.00
#
_symmetry.space_group_name_H-M   'P 1'
#
loop_
_entity.id
_entity.type
_entity.pdbx_description
1 polymer ?
#
loop_
_entity_poly.entity_id
_entity_poly.type
_entity_poly.pdbx_seq_one_letter_code
_entity_poly.pdbx_strand_id
1 'polypeptide(L)'
;KTLDNPFYDDIKDTRFNFNPGVDETYKFLEVLLGETAQAYESKYFNINCDETESLGNGKAKAYIDSIGAENAYCQHINKVYDILKKYDKEVMMWGDIIAKNPEMIKQLPEDIQFIVWSYGGRDSFDEMIEPFKNSGHKFWVAPGASCWATSFPYIDNYIKNIANFARDAERHGAKGIINTAWDDYGETMFNSTWHAMIWCAETSWNTLKSNDESERLKREDVFNENFNIQYFNVNRQQSTDNSRDQQLTQNYMSNLYELNKLIDESDMRNLMNFTVLNTPLLEFYPSEFDSAKVALNKEYKEKSFEIYKNLLKDRREITTNTEIFDAAILSAYRTYVGAMKNELKHNLYNTLQNPTEENVNLSKQMSEQFLDSLHLLKKRFVKAWDMESRSYYRNVFTERYDKIARDVLDAGNKVFIQTTDNRQQTTVSLKTIFNDRPIYYTVDGSEPDKNSMVYSEPFAIERSCAVKAACYGNNGEKIINEKYILYHKGMGHFRKLNTVAGNYRPEYSGGSEDALLNGAIGSMDYKDGNWQGFYGTDCDIELDFGKKESLNTIKINFNTNPHDWILMPKTMKVLTSDDGINYKEYKTFDIYEEVETSKTTIVK
;
A
#
# COMPACT_ATOMS: atom_id res chain seq x y z
N LYS A 1 -7.76 15.52 2.22
CA LYS A 1 -7.17 16.63 1.43
C LYS A 1 -7.80 18.00 1.76
N THR A 2 -9.12 18.10 1.98
CA THR A 2 -9.76 19.38 2.35
C THR A 2 -9.18 19.89 3.67
N LEU A 3 -9.12 19.05 4.70
CA LEU A 3 -8.60 19.41 6.01
C LEU A 3 -7.06 19.57 6.06
N ASP A 4 -6.34 19.22 5.00
CA ASP A 4 -4.90 19.52 4.88
C ASP A 4 -4.65 21.00 4.46
N ASN A 5 -5.68 21.69 3.98
CA ASN A 5 -5.59 23.10 3.66
C ASN A 5 -5.66 23.94 4.94
N PRO A 6 -4.67 24.82 5.22
CA PRO A 6 -4.65 25.67 6.40
C PRO A 6 -5.90 26.56 6.59
N PHE A 7 -6.64 26.83 5.52
CA PHE A 7 -7.91 27.56 5.59
C PHE A 7 -8.95 26.87 6.50
N TYR A 8 -8.90 25.54 6.61
CA TYR A 8 -9.84 24.76 7.43
C TYR A 8 -9.27 24.38 8.80
N ASP A 9 -8.18 24.99 9.23
CA ASP A 9 -7.45 24.61 10.44
C ASP A 9 -8.28 24.82 11.73
N ASP A 10 -9.24 25.76 11.72
CA ASP A 10 -10.12 26.04 12.86
C ASP A 10 -11.19 24.96 13.07
N ILE A 11 -11.56 24.22 12.03
CA ILE A 11 -12.58 23.16 12.08
C ILE A 11 -11.97 21.75 12.03
N LYS A 12 -10.66 21.66 12.03
CA LYS A 12 -9.92 20.41 11.94
C LYS A 12 -9.60 19.84 13.30
N ASP A 13 -9.87 18.55 13.51
CA ASP A 13 -9.25 17.75 14.57
C ASP A 13 -7.96 17.12 14.03
N THR A 14 -8.09 16.16 13.12
CA THR A 14 -6.99 15.53 12.38
C THR A 14 -7.14 15.79 10.88
N ARG A 15 -6.23 15.29 10.06
CA ARG A 15 -6.40 15.36 8.59
C ARG A 15 -7.63 14.59 8.08
N PHE A 16 -8.20 13.71 8.88
CA PHE A 16 -9.34 12.87 8.53
C PHE A 16 -10.64 13.29 9.22
N ASN A 17 -10.57 13.95 10.37
CA ASN A 17 -11.73 14.26 11.19
C ASN A 17 -11.90 15.76 11.39
N PHE A 18 -13.15 16.21 11.33
CA PHE A 18 -13.55 17.52 11.83
C PHE A 18 -13.45 17.58 13.35
N ASN A 19 -13.26 18.77 13.88
CA ASN A 19 -13.33 19.01 15.32
C ASN A 19 -14.81 19.13 15.76
N PRO A 20 -15.38 18.14 16.45
CA PRO A 20 -16.78 18.20 16.88
C PRO A 20 -17.02 19.16 18.06
N GLY A 21 -15.97 19.66 18.68
CA GLY A 21 -16.02 20.55 19.84
C GLY A 21 -16.16 22.04 19.49
N VAL A 22 -16.16 22.41 18.19
CA VAL A 22 -16.26 23.81 17.79
C VAL A 22 -17.47 24.07 16.91
N ASP A 23 -18.15 25.20 17.12
CA ASP A 23 -19.37 25.55 16.40
C ASP A 23 -19.12 25.88 14.93
N GLU A 24 -17.92 26.35 14.59
CA GLU A 24 -17.49 26.64 13.23
C GLU A 24 -17.55 25.40 12.32
N THR A 25 -17.31 24.21 12.86
CA THR A 25 -17.50 22.94 12.15
C THR A 25 -18.94 22.82 11.63
N TYR A 26 -19.91 23.12 12.46
CA TYR A 26 -21.32 22.96 12.08
C TYR A 26 -21.82 24.08 11.19
N LYS A 27 -21.30 25.31 11.34
CA LYS A 27 -21.56 26.39 10.37
C LYS A 27 -21.04 26.03 8.98
N PHE A 28 -19.84 25.45 8.89
CA PHE A 28 -19.27 24.96 7.64
C PHE A 28 -20.11 23.81 7.06
N LEU A 29 -20.47 22.82 7.89
CA LEU A 29 -21.26 21.66 7.46
C LEU A 29 -22.69 22.06 7.05
N GLU A 30 -23.30 23.06 7.70
CA GLU A 30 -24.62 23.54 7.31
C GLU A 30 -24.63 24.10 5.87
N VAL A 31 -23.60 24.83 5.49
CA VAL A 31 -23.46 25.33 4.12
C VAL A 31 -23.19 24.19 3.15
N LEU A 32 -22.17 23.35 3.43
CA LEU A 32 -21.77 22.27 2.55
C LEU A 32 -22.88 21.24 2.32
N LEU A 33 -23.49 20.76 3.41
CA LEU A 33 -24.54 19.75 3.34
C LEU A 33 -25.83 20.33 2.77
N GLY A 34 -26.15 21.59 3.11
CA GLY A 34 -27.32 22.27 2.59
C GLY A 34 -27.27 22.48 1.07
N GLU A 35 -26.15 22.95 0.54
CA GLU A 35 -25.96 23.08 -0.91
C GLU A 35 -26.02 21.71 -1.60
N THR A 36 -25.35 20.70 -1.02
CA THR A 36 -25.36 19.34 -1.56
C THR A 36 -26.77 18.74 -1.54
N ALA A 37 -27.49 18.89 -0.43
CA ALA A 37 -28.84 18.36 -0.28
C ALA A 37 -29.82 18.95 -1.30
N GLN A 38 -29.65 20.23 -1.66
CA GLN A 38 -30.50 20.89 -2.65
C GLN A 38 -30.10 20.55 -4.10
N ALA A 39 -28.83 20.19 -4.34
CA ALA A 39 -28.34 19.82 -5.66
C ALA A 39 -28.83 18.45 -6.15
N TYR A 40 -29.29 17.58 -5.24
CA TYR A 40 -29.73 16.22 -5.55
C TYR A 40 -31.18 15.99 -5.14
N GLU A 41 -31.96 15.43 -6.06
CA GLU A 41 -33.38 15.10 -5.83
C GLU A 41 -33.60 13.90 -4.90
N SER A 42 -32.56 13.02 -4.74
CA SER A 42 -32.64 11.86 -3.87
C SER A 42 -33.03 12.24 -2.44
N LYS A 43 -33.96 11.48 -1.86
CA LYS A 43 -34.26 11.59 -0.44
C LYS A 43 -33.16 11.05 0.46
N TYR A 44 -32.40 10.05 -0.02
CA TYR A 44 -31.30 9.46 0.73
C TYR A 44 -30.06 10.35 0.70
N PHE A 45 -29.47 10.53 1.87
CA PHE A 45 -28.22 11.26 2.02
C PHE A 45 -27.28 10.51 2.96
N ASN A 46 -26.16 10.00 2.42
CA ASN A 46 -25.13 9.33 3.22
C ASN A 46 -24.14 10.37 3.78
N ILE A 47 -24.03 10.41 5.12
CA ILE A 47 -23.13 11.32 5.83
C ILE A 47 -21.75 10.71 6.08
N ASN A 48 -21.47 9.51 5.57
CA ASN A 48 -20.25 8.74 5.79
C ASN A 48 -20.03 8.39 7.28
N CYS A 49 -19.09 9.05 7.98
CA CYS A 49 -18.75 8.86 9.39
C CYS A 49 -18.14 7.50 9.72
N ASP A 50 -17.48 6.89 8.76
CA ASP A 50 -16.67 5.68 8.87
C ASP A 50 -15.23 5.96 9.31
N GLU A 51 -14.53 4.92 9.79
CA GLU A 51 -13.08 4.92 10.06
C GLU A 51 -12.56 6.12 10.87
N THR A 52 -13.29 6.49 11.93
CA THR A 52 -12.98 7.66 12.75
C THR A 52 -12.02 7.36 13.92
N GLU A 53 -11.16 6.35 13.81
CA GLU A 53 -10.24 5.91 14.87
C GLU A 53 -9.27 7.00 15.34
N SER A 54 -8.99 7.99 14.49
CA SER A 54 -8.12 9.12 14.84
C SER A 54 -8.86 10.29 15.50
N LEU A 55 -10.16 10.18 15.78
CA LEU A 55 -10.95 11.22 16.44
C LEU A 55 -10.40 11.50 17.86
N GLY A 56 -10.08 12.75 18.12
CA GLY A 56 -9.50 13.18 19.41
C GLY A 56 -7.98 13.04 19.51
N ASN A 57 -7.31 12.64 18.43
CA ASN A 57 -5.85 12.62 18.38
C ASN A 57 -5.23 13.95 17.93
N GLY A 58 -6.05 14.97 17.74
CA GLY A 58 -5.64 16.31 17.32
C GLY A 58 -6.21 17.42 18.20
N LYS A 59 -6.74 18.46 17.56
CA LYS A 59 -7.23 19.67 18.27
C LYS A 59 -8.48 19.42 19.12
N ALA A 60 -9.24 18.37 18.83
CA ALA A 60 -10.41 18.01 19.61
C ALA A 60 -10.09 17.24 20.91
N LYS A 61 -8.82 16.90 21.15
CA LYS A 61 -8.42 16.04 22.28
C LYS A 61 -9.04 16.45 23.62
N ALA A 62 -8.90 17.69 24.01
CA ALA A 62 -9.43 18.18 25.29
C ALA A 62 -10.97 18.05 25.39
N TYR A 63 -11.69 18.27 24.28
CA TYR A 63 -13.13 18.09 24.21
C TYR A 63 -13.49 16.61 24.32
N ILE A 64 -12.84 15.75 23.55
CA ILE A 64 -13.04 14.30 23.55
C ILE A 64 -12.75 13.71 24.94
N ASP A 65 -11.64 14.10 25.58
CA ASP A 65 -11.27 13.65 26.93
C ASP A 65 -12.34 14.05 27.97
N SER A 66 -13.04 15.16 27.77
CA SER A 66 -14.05 15.66 28.71
C SER A 66 -15.39 14.93 28.66
N ILE A 67 -15.79 14.40 27.48
CA ILE A 67 -17.12 13.80 27.29
C ILE A 67 -17.07 12.34 26.80
N GLY A 68 -15.91 11.85 26.40
CA GLY A 68 -15.71 10.54 25.79
C GLY A 68 -15.92 10.52 24.27
N ALA A 69 -15.14 9.71 23.56
CA ALA A 69 -15.16 9.63 22.10
C ALA A 69 -16.52 9.19 21.54
N GLU A 70 -17.17 8.22 22.19
CA GLU A 70 -18.49 7.71 21.79
C GLU A 70 -19.55 8.79 21.86
N ASN A 71 -19.60 9.53 22.98
CA ASN A 71 -20.54 10.63 23.15
C ASN A 71 -20.29 11.77 22.16
N ALA A 72 -19.01 12.11 21.90
CA ALA A 72 -18.67 13.13 20.92
C ALA A 72 -19.09 12.72 19.51
N TYR A 73 -18.87 11.45 19.14
CA TYR A 73 -19.31 10.89 17.88
C TYR A 73 -20.81 10.97 17.72
N CYS A 74 -21.59 10.49 18.70
CA CYS A 74 -23.06 10.55 18.67
C CYS A 74 -23.59 11.99 18.63
N GLN A 75 -23.00 12.91 19.39
CA GLN A 75 -23.38 14.34 19.34
C GLN A 75 -23.11 14.94 17.95
N HIS A 76 -21.98 14.58 17.32
CA HIS A 76 -21.68 15.01 15.97
C HIS A 76 -22.74 14.52 14.97
N ILE A 77 -23.07 13.23 15.00
CA ILE A 77 -24.10 12.63 14.15
C ILE A 77 -25.44 13.34 14.32
N ASN A 78 -25.87 13.56 15.57
CA ASN A 78 -27.13 14.23 15.85
C ASN A 78 -27.18 15.66 15.26
N LYS A 79 -26.09 16.44 15.38
CA LYS A 79 -26.03 17.79 14.79
C LYS A 79 -26.07 17.77 13.26
N VAL A 80 -25.35 16.82 12.63
CA VAL A 80 -25.38 16.62 11.17
C VAL A 80 -26.76 16.17 10.70
N TYR A 81 -27.38 15.25 11.44
CA TYR A 81 -28.75 14.81 11.19
C TYR A 81 -29.73 16.00 11.21
N ASP A 82 -29.69 16.86 12.24
CA ASP A 82 -30.57 18.03 12.37
C ASP A 82 -30.41 19.01 11.19
N ILE A 83 -29.18 19.15 10.67
CA ILE A 83 -28.93 19.96 9.47
C ILE A 83 -29.69 19.38 8.28
N LEU A 84 -29.56 18.08 8.02
CA LEU A 84 -30.15 17.43 6.85
C LEU A 84 -31.67 17.30 6.90
N LYS A 85 -32.24 17.21 8.11
CA LYS A 85 -33.71 17.20 8.30
C LYS A 85 -34.36 18.51 7.88
N LYS A 86 -33.63 19.65 7.87
CA LYS A 86 -34.12 20.91 7.31
C LYS A 86 -34.41 20.83 5.80
N TYR A 87 -33.80 19.84 5.12
CA TYR A 87 -33.91 19.59 3.67
C TYR A 87 -34.71 18.34 3.33
N ASP A 88 -35.49 17.79 4.28
CA ASP A 88 -36.32 16.59 4.11
C ASP A 88 -35.54 15.35 3.63
N LYS A 89 -34.29 15.20 4.07
CA LYS A 89 -33.45 14.04 3.73
C LYS A 89 -33.62 12.90 4.72
N GLU A 90 -33.59 11.66 4.19
CA GLU A 90 -33.42 10.43 4.94
C GLU A 90 -31.91 10.17 5.12
N VAL A 91 -31.44 10.25 6.38
CA VAL A 91 -30.02 10.18 6.69
C VAL A 91 -29.53 8.74 6.75
N MET A 92 -28.46 8.45 6.04
CA MET A 92 -27.75 7.18 6.05
C MET A 92 -26.31 7.40 6.55
N MET A 93 -25.71 6.38 7.15
CA MET A 93 -24.30 6.40 7.57
C MET A 93 -23.67 5.00 7.54
N TRP A 94 -22.35 4.93 7.42
CA TRP A 94 -21.62 3.68 7.58
C TRP A 94 -21.68 3.19 9.02
N GLY A 95 -21.78 1.88 9.21
CA GLY A 95 -22.10 1.26 10.50
C GLY A 95 -20.89 0.76 11.31
N ASP A 96 -19.68 0.86 10.79
CA ASP A 96 -18.47 0.22 11.37
C ASP A 96 -18.14 0.72 12.80
N ILE A 97 -18.24 2.02 13.06
CA ILE A 97 -18.01 2.59 14.40
C ILE A 97 -19.08 2.12 15.39
N ILE A 98 -20.34 2.10 14.95
CA ILE A 98 -21.46 1.62 15.76
C ILE A 98 -21.34 0.11 16.02
N ALA A 99 -20.91 -0.69 15.05
CA ALA A 99 -20.71 -2.13 15.21
C ALA A 99 -19.70 -2.48 16.32
N LYS A 100 -18.69 -1.62 16.54
CA LYS A 100 -17.70 -1.77 17.63
C LYS A 100 -18.32 -1.56 19.02
N ASN A 101 -19.32 -0.69 19.12
CA ASN A 101 -20.07 -0.44 20.35
C ASN A 101 -21.57 -0.22 20.06
N PRO A 102 -22.38 -1.29 19.95
CA PRO A 102 -23.79 -1.21 19.57
C PRO A 102 -24.67 -0.38 20.51
N GLU A 103 -24.26 -0.18 21.77
CA GLU A 103 -25.03 0.65 22.72
C GLU A 103 -25.15 2.12 22.29
N MET A 104 -24.21 2.59 21.44
CA MET A 104 -24.24 3.94 20.87
C MET A 104 -25.51 4.19 20.03
N ILE A 105 -26.10 3.16 19.43
CA ILE A 105 -27.35 3.25 18.66
C ILE A 105 -28.46 3.96 19.43
N LYS A 106 -28.54 3.72 20.73
CA LYS A 106 -29.58 4.32 21.60
C LYS A 106 -29.50 5.85 21.71
N GLN A 107 -28.37 6.43 21.31
CA GLN A 107 -28.15 7.88 21.34
C GLN A 107 -28.45 8.55 19.99
N LEU A 108 -28.78 7.77 18.98
CA LEU A 108 -29.00 8.26 17.61
C LEU A 108 -30.49 8.32 17.26
N PRO A 109 -30.92 9.19 16.33
CA PRO A 109 -32.33 9.26 15.90
C PRO A 109 -32.82 7.93 15.32
N GLU A 110 -34.05 7.54 15.65
CA GLU A 110 -34.66 6.23 15.32
C GLU A 110 -34.77 5.99 13.79
N ASP A 111 -34.83 7.05 13.00
CA ASP A 111 -34.99 6.96 11.54
C ASP A 111 -33.65 7.03 10.74
N ILE A 112 -32.51 7.14 11.43
CA ILE A 112 -31.19 6.96 10.80
C ILE A 112 -31.11 5.54 10.22
N GLN A 113 -30.52 5.44 9.01
CA GLN A 113 -30.32 4.16 8.33
C GLN A 113 -28.84 3.81 8.30
N PHE A 114 -28.51 2.59 8.69
CA PHE A 114 -27.13 2.13 8.70
C PHE A 114 -26.76 1.39 7.42
N ILE A 115 -25.53 1.57 6.97
CA ILE A 115 -24.93 0.81 5.88
C ILE A 115 -23.86 -0.08 6.48
N VAL A 116 -24.12 -1.38 6.52
CA VAL A 116 -23.20 -2.40 7.04
C VAL A 116 -22.29 -2.83 5.90
N TRP A 117 -21.00 -2.53 6.01
CA TRP A 117 -20.03 -2.87 4.97
C TRP A 117 -19.06 -3.97 5.41
N SER A 118 -18.70 -4.83 4.47
CA SER A 118 -17.64 -5.83 4.63
C SER A 118 -17.21 -6.34 3.27
N TYR A 119 -15.90 -6.50 3.07
CA TYR A 119 -15.35 -6.81 1.76
C TYR A 119 -14.66 -8.18 1.67
N GLY A 120 -14.55 -8.92 2.76
CA GLY A 120 -14.02 -10.29 2.74
C GLY A 120 -15.04 -11.32 2.26
N GLY A 121 -14.59 -12.30 1.50
CA GLY A 121 -15.41 -13.45 1.06
C GLY A 121 -15.70 -14.42 2.21
N ARG A 122 -16.72 -14.13 3.03
CA ARG A 122 -17.11 -14.91 4.21
C ARG A 122 -18.25 -15.88 3.87
N ASP A 123 -18.37 -16.95 4.65
CA ASP A 123 -19.49 -17.91 4.53
C ASP A 123 -20.78 -17.32 5.10
N SER A 124 -20.70 -16.49 6.15
CA SER A 124 -21.83 -15.77 6.75
C SER A 124 -21.44 -14.35 7.19
N PHE A 125 -22.41 -13.45 7.14
CA PHE A 125 -22.35 -12.07 7.61
C PHE A 125 -23.32 -11.81 8.79
N ASP A 126 -23.88 -12.84 9.39
CA ASP A 126 -24.87 -12.74 10.46
C ASP A 126 -24.39 -11.88 11.63
N GLU A 127 -23.21 -12.16 12.15
CA GLU A 127 -22.64 -11.42 13.29
C GLU A 127 -22.50 -9.91 13.02
N MET A 128 -22.29 -9.53 11.77
CA MET A 128 -22.14 -8.12 11.38
C MET A 128 -23.50 -7.43 11.22
N ILE A 129 -24.53 -8.17 10.82
CA ILE A 129 -25.88 -7.65 10.54
C ILE A 129 -26.71 -7.59 11.83
N GLU A 130 -26.58 -8.55 12.72
CA GLU A 130 -27.42 -8.71 13.91
C GLU A 130 -27.52 -7.46 14.80
N PRO A 131 -26.46 -6.70 15.10
CA PRO A 131 -26.56 -5.48 15.91
C PRO A 131 -27.56 -4.47 15.33
N PHE A 132 -27.54 -4.28 14.01
CA PHE A 132 -28.43 -3.32 13.34
C PHE A 132 -29.85 -3.83 13.22
N LYS A 133 -30.05 -5.12 12.90
CA LYS A 133 -31.36 -5.76 12.91
C LYS A 133 -32.01 -5.65 14.28
N ASN A 134 -31.27 -5.97 15.34
CA ASN A 134 -31.80 -5.99 16.72
C ASN A 134 -32.06 -4.58 17.27
N SER A 135 -31.48 -3.55 16.71
CA SER A 135 -31.73 -2.15 17.09
C SER A 135 -33.09 -1.62 16.63
N GLY A 136 -33.70 -2.28 15.62
CA GLY A 136 -34.94 -1.81 14.99
C GLY A 136 -34.75 -0.73 13.92
N HIS A 137 -33.53 -0.24 13.70
CA HIS A 137 -33.25 0.71 12.64
C HIS A 137 -33.28 0.02 11.25
N LYS A 138 -33.58 0.81 10.23
CA LYS A 138 -33.40 0.35 8.86
C LYS A 138 -31.93 0.19 8.58
N PHE A 139 -31.57 -0.86 7.86
CA PHE A 139 -30.17 -1.05 7.45
C PHE A 139 -30.06 -1.56 6.01
N TRP A 140 -28.91 -1.30 5.43
CA TRP A 140 -28.46 -1.72 4.10
C TRP A 140 -27.17 -2.51 4.27
N VAL A 141 -26.82 -3.32 3.27
CA VAL A 141 -25.51 -3.97 3.25
C VAL A 141 -24.67 -3.47 2.09
N ALA A 142 -23.36 -3.40 2.28
CA ALA A 142 -22.44 -2.93 1.27
C ALA A 142 -21.29 -3.93 1.07
N PRO A 143 -21.45 -4.88 0.14
CA PRO A 143 -20.32 -5.66 -0.39
C PRO A 143 -19.45 -4.81 -1.30
N GLY A 144 -18.33 -5.38 -1.76
CA GLY A 144 -17.40 -4.66 -2.62
C GLY A 144 -16.86 -5.47 -3.80
N ALA A 145 -16.53 -4.76 -4.87
CA ALA A 145 -15.94 -5.31 -6.08
C ALA A 145 -14.47 -5.76 -5.92
N SER A 146 -13.89 -5.62 -4.73
CA SER A 146 -12.51 -6.02 -4.40
C SER A 146 -11.46 -5.47 -5.37
N CYS A 147 -11.56 -4.19 -5.70
CA CYS A 147 -10.71 -3.54 -6.71
C CYS A 147 -9.67 -2.57 -6.14
N TRP A 148 -9.59 -2.40 -4.83
CA TRP A 148 -8.62 -1.51 -4.18
C TRP A 148 -7.23 -2.15 -4.05
N ALA A 149 -6.19 -1.33 -4.17
CA ALA A 149 -4.78 -1.71 -4.02
C ALA A 149 -4.31 -2.84 -4.96
N THR A 150 -4.98 -3.05 -6.07
CA THR A 150 -4.66 -4.07 -7.07
C THR A 150 -4.76 -3.50 -8.48
N SER A 151 -4.31 -4.23 -9.48
CA SER A 151 -4.42 -3.85 -10.88
C SER A 151 -5.65 -4.45 -11.59
N PHE A 152 -6.34 -5.39 -10.94
CA PHE A 152 -7.56 -6.02 -11.41
C PHE A 152 -8.38 -6.52 -10.21
N PRO A 153 -9.74 -6.48 -10.26
CA PRO A 153 -10.59 -6.94 -9.17
C PRO A 153 -10.31 -8.38 -8.75
N TYR A 154 -10.38 -8.64 -7.46
CA TYR A 154 -10.17 -9.96 -6.88
C TYR A 154 -11.44 -10.81 -6.99
N ILE A 155 -11.54 -11.63 -8.06
CA ILE A 155 -12.77 -12.32 -8.47
C ILE A 155 -13.27 -13.26 -7.38
N ASP A 156 -12.45 -14.19 -6.89
CA ASP A 156 -12.87 -15.20 -5.92
C ASP A 156 -13.42 -14.57 -4.65
N ASN A 157 -12.84 -13.44 -4.24
CA ASN A 157 -13.29 -12.71 -3.06
C ASN A 157 -14.65 -12.04 -3.29
N TYR A 158 -14.82 -11.24 -4.38
CA TYR A 158 -16.08 -10.52 -4.56
C TYR A 158 -17.25 -11.45 -4.95
N ILE A 159 -17.00 -12.52 -5.69
CA ILE A 159 -18.03 -13.51 -6.00
C ILE A 159 -18.66 -14.07 -4.72
N LYS A 160 -17.82 -14.46 -3.77
CA LYS A 160 -18.25 -15.00 -2.48
C LYS A 160 -18.83 -13.91 -1.58
N ASN A 161 -18.16 -12.76 -1.49
CA ASN A 161 -18.58 -11.63 -0.67
C ASN A 161 -19.99 -11.16 -1.04
N ILE A 162 -20.21 -10.81 -2.32
CA ILE A 162 -21.47 -10.24 -2.81
C ILE A 162 -22.63 -11.23 -2.63
N ALA A 163 -22.45 -12.48 -3.08
CA ALA A 163 -23.53 -13.46 -3.04
C ALA A 163 -23.98 -13.82 -1.63
N ASN A 164 -23.02 -14.05 -0.72
CA ASN A 164 -23.32 -14.44 0.64
C ASN A 164 -23.87 -13.25 1.45
N PHE A 165 -23.35 -12.04 1.21
CA PHE A 165 -23.86 -10.86 1.89
C PHE A 165 -25.28 -10.51 1.43
N ALA A 166 -25.59 -10.64 0.13
CA ALA A 166 -26.95 -10.47 -0.39
C ALA A 166 -27.94 -11.47 0.23
N ARG A 167 -27.55 -12.77 0.32
CA ARG A 167 -28.35 -13.81 0.98
C ARG A 167 -28.66 -13.47 2.43
N ASP A 168 -27.64 -13.11 3.21
CA ASP A 168 -27.81 -12.83 4.63
C ASP A 168 -28.58 -11.53 4.85
N ALA A 169 -28.38 -10.54 4.00
CA ALA A 169 -29.15 -9.29 3.98
C ALA A 169 -30.65 -9.54 3.78
N GLU A 170 -31.05 -10.35 2.80
CA GLU A 170 -32.44 -10.73 2.57
C GLU A 170 -33.02 -11.44 3.80
N ARG A 171 -32.30 -12.42 4.34
CA ARG A 171 -32.73 -13.21 5.52
C ARG A 171 -32.96 -12.34 6.76
N HIS A 172 -32.16 -11.30 6.94
CA HIS A 172 -32.27 -10.38 8.07
C HIS A 172 -33.14 -9.16 7.81
N GLY A 173 -33.70 -9.01 6.60
CA GLY A 173 -34.65 -7.93 6.27
C GLY A 173 -34.00 -6.59 5.99
N ALA A 174 -32.79 -6.58 5.42
CA ALA A 174 -32.14 -5.38 4.91
C ALA A 174 -33.02 -4.66 3.89
N LYS A 175 -32.91 -3.35 3.79
CA LYS A 175 -33.65 -2.51 2.84
C LYS A 175 -33.13 -2.66 1.42
N GLY A 176 -31.87 -3.01 1.27
CA GLY A 176 -31.23 -3.18 -0.02
C GLY A 176 -29.73 -3.39 0.11
N ILE A 177 -29.08 -3.37 -1.05
CA ILE A 177 -27.65 -3.59 -1.21
C ILE A 177 -27.02 -2.41 -1.96
N ILE A 178 -25.85 -1.98 -1.55
CA ILE A 178 -25.04 -0.93 -2.18
C ILE A 178 -23.70 -1.58 -2.52
N ASN A 179 -23.50 -2.01 -3.77
CA ASN A 179 -22.21 -2.55 -4.18
C ASN A 179 -21.18 -1.44 -4.31
N THR A 180 -20.04 -1.56 -3.65
CA THR A 180 -18.98 -0.56 -3.65
C THR A 180 -17.84 -0.95 -4.57
N ALA A 181 -17.18 0.05 -5.15
CA ALA A 181 -15.96 -0.10 -5.94
C ALA A 181 -14.98 0.99 -5.51
N TRP A 182 -14.15 0.67 -4.53
CA TRP A 182 -13.10 1.57 -4.04
C TRP A 182 -11.85 1.38 -4.90
N ASP A 183 -11.34 2.46 -5.47
CA ASP A 183 -10.10 2.46 -6.23
C ASP A 183 -9.04 3.25 -5.45
N ASP A 184 -8.67 2.74 -4.30
CA ASP A 184 -7.56 3.27 -3.53
C ASP A 184 -6.28 3.04 -4.32
N TYR A 185 -5.53 4.11 -4.59
CA TYR A 185 -4.32 4.14 -5.39
C TYR A 185 -4.48 4.24 -6.92
N GLY A 186 -5.70 4.12 -7.49
CA GLY A 186 -6.02 4.48 -8.87
C GLY A 186 -5.37 3.66 -9.97
N GLU A 187 -5.06 2.39 -9.72
CA GLU A 187 -4.45 1.52 -10.74
C GLU A 187 -5.42 0.51 -11.34
N THR A 188 -6.53 0.23 -10.67
CA THR A 188 -7.61 -0.58 -11.23
C THR A 188 -8.46 0.28 -12.16
N MET A 189 -8.64 -0.16 -13.40
CA MET A 189 -9.57 0.50 -14.30
C MET A 189 -11.01 0.21 -13.86
N PHE A 190 -11.86 1.24 -13.80
CA PHE A 190 -13.26 1.09 -13.42
C PHE A 190 -13.99 0.07 -14.32
N ASN A 191 -13.69 0.06 -15.60
CA ASN A 191 -14.26 -0.90 -16.54
C ASN A 191 -13.99 -2.37 -16.21
N SER A 192 -12.97 -2.68 -15.39
CA SER A 192 -12.73 -4.03 -14.89
C SER A 192 -13.74 -4.48 -13.84
N THR A 193 -14.49 -3.56 -13.24
CA THR A 193 -15.46 -3.87 -12.17
C THR A 193 -16.83 -4.30 -12.66
N TRP A 194 -17.13 -4.18 -13.94
CA TRP A 194 -18.46 -4.48 -14.49
C TRP A 194 -18.94 -5.88 -14.20
N HIS A 195 -18.06 -6.88 -14.21
CA HIS A 195 -18.42 -8.24 -13.86
C HIS A 195 -18.94 -8.32 -12.41
N ALA A 196 -18.26 -7.68 -11.45
CA ALA A 196 -18.70 -7.62 -10.06
C ALA A 196 -20.04 -6.86 -9.90
N MET A 197 -20.23 -5.76 -10.66
CA MET A 197 -21.47 -4.98 -10.62
C MET A 197 -22.67 -5.80 -11.12
N ILE A 198 -22.51 -6.50 -12.24
CA ILE A 198 -23.58 -7.32 -12.80
C ILE A 198 -23.83 -8.56 -11.94
N TRP A 199 -22.78 -9.16 -11.35
CA TRP A 199 -22.93 -10.22 -10.37
C TRP A 199 -23.74 -9.77 -9.13
N CYS A 200 -23.52 -8.55 -8.67
CA CYS A 200 -24.32 -7.99 -7.59
C CYS A 200 -25.79 -7.82 -7.98
N ALA A 201 -26.05 -7.35 -9.20
CA ALA A 201 -27.41 -7.24 -9.70
C ALA A 201 -28.11 -8.61 -9.78
N GLU A 202 -27.44 -9.63 -10.31
CA GLU A 202 -27.94 -11.01 -10.40
C GLU A 202 -28.27 -11.58 -9.01
N THR A 203 -27.33 -11.48 -8.08
CA THR A 203 -27.50 -12.06 -6.73
C THR A 203 -28.43 -11.26 -5.84
N SER A 204 -28.66 -9.97 -6.11
CA SER A 204 -29.67 -9.16 -5.44
C SER A 204 -31.07 -9.43 -5.95
N TRP A 205 -31.22 -9.71 -7.24
CA TRP A 205 -32.52 -10.06 -7.84
C TRP A 205 -32.99 -11.45 -7.42
N ASN A 206 -32.06 -12.40 -7.33
CA ASN A 206 -32.34 -13.78 -6.98
C ASN A 206 -31.26 -14.29 -6.03
N THR A 207 -31.44 -14.04 -4.73
CA THR A 207 -30.48 -14.41 -3.70
C THR A 207 -30.31 -15.92 -3.54
N LEU A 208 -29.14 -16.37 -3.07
CA LEU A 208 -28.91 -17.75 -2.68
C LEU A 208 -29.90 -18.18 -1.60
N LYS A 209 -30.35 -19.43 -1.60
CA LYS A 209 -31.35 -19.93 -0.64
C LYS A 209 -30.72 -20.64 0.55
N SER A 210 -29.44 -20.98 0.46
CA SER A 210 -28.73 -21.69 1.52
C SER A 210 -27.28 -21.21 1.64
N ASN A 211 -26.57 -21.70 2.66
CA ASN A 211 -25.13 -21.52 2.84
C ASN A 211 -24.33 -22.59 2.06
N ASP A 212 -25.00 -23.41 1.23
CA ASP A 212 -24.32 -24.44 0.46
C ASP A 212 -23.47 -23.83 -0.67
N GLU A 213 -22.19 -24.01 -0.58
CA GLU A 213 -21.23 -23.52 -1.59
C GLU A 213 -21.53 -24.08 -3.00
N SER A 214 -22.10 -25.28 -3.09
CA SER A 214 -22.44 -25.88 -4.37
C SER A 214 -23.56 -25.10 -5.12
N GLU A 215 -24.45 -24.45 -4.39
CA GLU A 215 -25.47 -23.58 -4.99
C GLU A 215 -24.82 -22.32 -5.59
N ARG A 216 -23.89 -21.71 -4.84
CA ARG A 216 -23.14 -20.53 -5.31
C ARG A 216 -22.32 -20.85 -6.56
N LEU A 217 -21.55 -21.93 -6.55
CA LEU A 217 -20.72 -22.34 -7.67
C LEU A 217 -21.54 -22.60 -8.95
N LYS A 218 -22.66 -23.33 -8.83
CA LYS A 218 -23.56 -23.55 -9.98
C LYS A 218 -24.13 -22.24 -10.53
N ARG A 219 -24.46 -21.29 -9.66
CA ARG A 219 -24.96 -19.99 -10.09
C ARG A 219 -23.88 -19.18 -10.77
N GLU A 220 -22.66 -19.19 -10.24
CA GLU A 220 -21.50 -18.55 -10.83
C GLU A 220 -21.22 -19.07 -12.25
N ASP A 221 -21.25 -20.39 -12.46
CA ASP A 221 -21.07 -20.99 -13.78
C ASP A 221 -22.12 -20.49 -14.78
N VAL A 222 -23.40 -20.52 -14.41
CA VAL A 222 -24.49 -20.02 -15.24
C VAL A 222 -24.38 -18.52 -15.50
N PHE A 223 -23.98 -17.76 -14.47
CA PHE A 223 -23.77 -16.33 -14.60
C PHE A 223 -22.65 -16.02 -15.58
N ASN A 224 -21.51 -16.68 -15.45
CA ASN A 224 -20.35 -16.48 -16.32
C ASN A 224 -20.69 -16.79 -17.79
N GLU A 225 -21.45 -17.85 -18.04
CA GLU A 225 -21.94 -18.16 -19.37
C GLU A 225 -22.85 -17.06 -19.93
N ASN A 226 -23.84 -16.62 -19.15
CA ASN A 226 -24.77 -15.56 -19.55
C ASN A 226 -24.07 -14.20 -19.71
N PHE A 227 -23.12 -13.87 -18.82
CA PHE A 227 -22.33 -12.66 -18.93
C PHE A 227 -21.59 -12.60 -20.26
N ASN A 228 -20.92 -13.68 -20.65
CA ASN A 228 -20.21 -13.75 -21.92
C ASN A 228 -21.16 -13.55 -23.13
N ILE A 229 -22.33 -14.19 -23.11
CA ILE A 229 -23.29 -14.11 -24.21
C ILE A 229 -23.91 -12.71 -24.28
N GLN A 230 -24.41 -12.19 -23.18
CA GLN A 230 -25.21 -10.97 -23.18
C GLN A 230 -24.34 -9.70 -23.15
N TYR A 231 -23.23 -9.72 -22.40
CA TYR A 231 -22.37 -8.57 -22.26
C TYR A 231 -21.45 -8.39 -23.47
N PHE A 232 -20.84 -9.47 -23.95
CA PHE A 232 -19.95 -9.42 -25.11
C PHE A 232 -20.66 -9.72 -26.44
N ASN A 233 -21.96 -9.98 -26.43
CA ASN A 233 -22.77 -10.32 -27.62
C ASN A 233 -22.15 -11.45 -28.44
N VAL A 234 -21.64 -12.46 -27.77
CA VAL A 234 -21.10 -13.66 -28.42
C VAL A 234 -22.28 -14.48 -28.93
N ASN A 235 -22.58 -14.36 -30.24
CA ASN A 235 -23.77 -14.95 -30.86
C ASN A 235 -23.64 -16.46 -31.01
N ARG A 236 -24.42 -17.24 -30.25
CA ARG A 236 -24.60 -18.69 -30.48
C ARG A 236 -25.15 -19.05 -31.88
N GLN A 237 -25.75 -18.07 -32.59
CA GLN A 237 -26.47 -18.35 -33.87
C GLN A 237 -25.59 -18.25 -35.13
N GLN A 238 -24.38 -17.72 -35.06
CA GLN A 238 -23.52 -17.57 -36.26
C GLN A 238 -22.48 -18.66 -36.43
N SER A 239 -22.22 -19.49 -35.43
CA SER A 239 -21.30 -20.61 -35.56
C SER A 239 -22.11 -21.89 -35.69
N THR A 240 -21.98 -22.54 -36.84
CA THR A 240 -22.41 -23.94 -37.02
C THR A 240 -21.56 -24.91 -36.19
N ASP A 241 -20.56 -24.35 -35.49
CA ASP A 241 -19.65 -25.04 -34.59
C ASP A 241 -19.79 -24.46 -33.19
N ASN A 242 -20.74 -24.99 -32.42
CA ASN A 242 -20.97 -24.67 -31.00
C ASN A 242 -19.71 -24.79 -30.12
N SER A 243 -18.68 -25.49 -30.63
CA SER A 243 -17.43 -25.71 -29.89
C SER A 243 -16.54 -24.45 -29.82
N ARG A 244 -16.58 -23.59 -30.85
CA ARG A 244 -15.69 -22.41 -30.94
C ARG A 244 -16.17 -21.26 -30.04
N ASP A 245 -17.47 -21.02 -29.97
CA ASP A 245 -18.03 -19.93 -29.14
C ASP A 245 -18.00 -20.29 -27.67
N GLN A 246 -18.25 -21.55 -27.29
CA GLN A 246 -18.04 -22.04 -25.94
C GLN A 246 -16.55 -21.98 -25.54
N GLN A 247 -15.63 -22.26 -26.46
CA GLN A 247 -14.20 -22.22 -26.20
C GLN A 247 -13.68 -20.76 -26.03
N LEU A 248 -14.23 -19.79 -26.78
CA LEU A 248 -13.90 -18.36 -26.64
C LEU A 248 -14.39 -17.82 -25.27
N THR A 249 -15.63 -18.11 -24.91
CA THR A 249 -16.21 -17.66 -23.64
C THR A 249 -15.55 -18.32 -22.42
N GLN A 250 -15.25 -19.61 -22.48
CA GLN A 250 -14.49 -20.31 -21.44
C GLN A 250 -13.06 -19.76 -21.33
N ASN A 251 -12.41 -19.46 -22.44
CA ASN A 251 -11.03 -18.95 -22.42
C ASN A 251 -10.94 -17.57 -21.74
N TYR A 252 -11.91 -16.68 -21.97
CA TYR A 252 -11.89 -15.36 -21.34
C TYR A 252 -11.97 -15.45 -19.81
N MET A 253 -12.99 -16.12 -19.29
CA MET A 253 -13.14 -16.29 -17.84
C MET A 253 -11.96 -17.07 -17.25
N SER A 254 -11.49 -18.12 -17.92
CA SER A 254 -10.31 -18.87 -17.50
C SER A 254 -9.07 -17.96 -17.37
N ASN A 255 -8.80 -17.12 -18.37
CA ASN A 255 -7.66 -16.20 -18.32
C ASN A 255 -7.81 -15.13 -17.22
N LEU A 256 -9.03 -14.67 -16.93
CA LEU A 256 -9.29 -13.76 -15.81
C LEU A 256 -9.09 -14.46 -14.45
N TYR A 257 -9.55 -15.70 -14.30
CA TYR A 257 -9.33 -16.47 -13.08
C TYR A 257 -7.85 -16.83 -12.89
N GLU A 258 -7.11 -17.17 -13.96
CA GLU A 258 -5.67 -17.36 -13.87
C GLU A 258 -4.93 -16.05 -13.48
N LEU A 259 -5.37 -14.91 -14.02
CA LEU A 259 -4.86 -13.60 -13.58
C LEU A 259 -5.18 -13.35 -12.09
N ASN A 260 -6.39 -13.71 -11.66
CA ASN A 260 -6.83 -13.60 -10.28
C ASN A 260 -5.99 -14.46 -9.34
N LYS A 261 -5.64 -15.69 -9.71
CA LYS A 261 -4.76 -16.55 -8.91
C LYS A 261 -3.38 -15.92 -8.67
N LEU A 262 -2.85 -15.17 -9.64
CA LEU A 262 -1.61 -14.41 -9.46
C LEU A 262 -1.76 -13.28 -8.41
N ILE A 263 -3.00 -12.83 -8.14
CA ILE A 263 -3.30 -11.82 -7.11
C ILE A 263 -3.38 -12.45 -5.72
N ASP A 264 -3.95 -13.66 -5.62
CA ASP A 264 -4.32 -14.29 -4.33
C ASP A 264 -3.16 -14.97 -3.61
N GLU A 265 -2.16 -15.44 -4.32
CA GLU A 265 -1.02 -16.07 -3.67
C GLU A 265 -0.29 -15.06 -2.77
N SER A 266 -0.32 -15.32 -1.46
CA SER A 266 -0.06 -14.34 -0.40
C SER A 266 1.31 -13.63 -0.46
N ASP A 267 2.32 -14.30 -1.01
CA ASP A 267 3.65 -13.72 -1.21
C ASP A 267 3.75 -12.86 -2.47
N MET A 268 2.75 -12.95 -3.37
CA MET A 268 2.73 -12.29 -4.67
C MET A 268 1.75 -11.12 -4.74
N ARG A 269 0.97 -10.85 -3.70
CA ARG A 269 0.19 -9.58 -3.57
C ARG A 269 1.05 -8.38 -3.92
N ASN A 270 2.35 -8.47 -3.68
CA ASN A 270 3.32 -7.43 -4.00
C ASN A 270 3.57 -7.24 -5.51
N LEU A 271 3.40 -8.25 -6.37
CA LEU A 271 3.61 -8.10 -7.82
C LEU A 271 2.43 -7.45 -8.55
N MET A 272 1.21 -7.76 -8.12
CA MET A 272 0.01 -7.13 -8.67
C MET A 272 -0.40 -5.88 -7.90
N ASN A 273 0.10 -5.72 -6.68
CA ASN A 273 -0.11 -4.56 -5.86
C ASN A 273 0.56 -3.33 -6.50
N PHE A 274 -0.05 -2.17 -6.30
CA PHE A 274 0.50 -0.87 -6.69
C PHE A 274 1.94 -0.64 -6.21
N THR A 275 2.38 -1.31 -5.15
CA THR A 275 3.72 -1.14 -4.55
C THR A 275 4.85 -1.53 -5.49
N VAL A 276 4.67 -2.54 -6.36
CA VAL A 276 5.74 -3.00 -7.26
C VAL A 276 6.26 -1.89 -8.16
N LEU A 277 5.35 -1.08 -8.71
CA LEU A 277 5.73 0.05 -9.56
C LEU A 277 5.93 1.36 -8.78
N ASN A 278 5.80 1.34 -7.45
CA ASN A 278 6.05 2.49 -6.57
C ASN A 278 7.36 2.38 -5.81
N THR A 279 7.90 1.18 -5.65
CA THR A 279 9.19 0.98 -4.97
C THR A 279 10.34 1.40 -5.88
N PRO A 280 11.36 2.09 -5.36
CA PRO A 280 12.54 2.46 -6.14
C PRO A 280 13.26 1.24 -6.72
N LEU A 281 13.74 1.37 -7.96
CA LEU A 281 14.51 0.30 -8.61
C LEU A 281 15.91 0.13 -8.00
N LEU A 282 16.53 1.24 -7.59
CA LEU A 282 17.93 1.29 -7.16
C LEU A 282 18.09 1.28 -5.62
N GLU A 283 17.11 0.76 -4.91
CA GLU A 283 17.19 0.44 -3.48
C GLU A 283 17.17 -1.07 -3.32
N PHE A 284 18.26 -1.64 -2.78
CA PHE A 284 18.46 -3.08 -2.72
C PHE A 284 18.39 -3.59 -1.29
N TYR A 285 17.48 -4.52 -1.05
CA TYR A 285 17.33 -5.23 0.22
C TYR A 285 17.65 -6.71 0.00
N PRO A 286 18.73 -7.28 0.59
CA PRO A 286 19.14 -8.66 0.33
C PRO A 286 18.04 -9.70 0.53
N SER A 287 17.12 -9.48 1.47
CA SER A 287 15.97 -10.37 1.72
C SER A 287 14.93 -10.43 0.57
N GLU A 288 15.00 -9.50 -0.40
CA GLU A 288 14.18 -9.56 -1.62
C GLU A 288 14.70 -10.59 -2.64
N PHE A 289 15.96 -11.01 -2.52
CA PHE A 289 16.69 -11.81 -3.51
C PHE A 289 16.92 -13.25 -3.08
N ASP A 290 16.10 -13.73 -2.18
CA ASP A 290 16.11 -15.15 -1.83
C ASP A 290 15.72 -16.00 -3.05
N SER A 291 16.33 -17.18 -3.17
CA SER A 291 16.22 -18.03 -4.35
C SER A 291 14.78 -18.48 -4.66
N ALA A 292 13.95 -18.65 -3.63
CA ALA A 292 12.54 -19.01 -3.80
C ALA A 292 11.74 -17.85 -4.40
N LYS A 293 11.94 -16.64 -3.91
CA LYS A 293 11.30 -15.43 -4.45
C LYS A 293 11.71 -15.14 -5.89
N VAL A 294 13.01 -15.33 -6.20
CA VAL A 294 13.53 -15.17 -7.56
C VAL A 294 12.91 -16.18 -8.53
N ALA A 295 12.83 -17.47 -8.11
CA ALA A 295 12.21 -18.51 -8.92
C ALA A 295 10.71 -18.23 -9.15
N LEU A 296 10.00 -17.86 -8.09
CA LEU A 296 8.59 -17.53 -8.12
C LEU A 296 8.34 -16.31 -9.06
N ASN A 297 9.15 -15.26 -8.95
CA ASN A 297 9.04 -14.09 -9.83
C ASN A 297 9.20 -14.45 -11.32
N LYS A 298 10.10 -15.38 -11.65
CA LYS A 298 10.28 -15.88 -13.01
C LYS A 298 9.02 -16.60 -13.50
N GLU A 299 8.46 -17.50 -12.71
CA GLU A 299 7.23 -18.22 -13.01
C GLU A 299 6.07 -17.24 -13.30
N TYR A 300 5.91 -16.23 -12.46
CA TYR A 300 4.86 -15.23 -12.64
C TYR A 300 5.08 -14.34 -13.86
N LYS A 301 6.32 -14.02 -14.17
CA LYS A 301 6.64 -13.32 -15.42
C LYS A 301 6.17 -14.10 -16.65
N GLU A 302 6.44 -15.41 -16.67
CA GLU A 302 6.05 -16.29 -17.76
C GLU A 302 4.51 -16.46 -17.84
N LYS A 303 3.85 -16.74 -16.72
CA LYS A 303 2.39 -16.87 -16.63
C LYS A 303 1.66 -15.58 -17.04
N SER A 304 2.06 -14.43 -16.47
CA SER A 304 1.40 -13.16 -16.79
C SER A 304 1.54 -12.76 -18.26
N PHE A 305 2.69 -13.08 -18.87
CA PHE A 305 2.89 -12.83 -20.30
C PHE A 305 2.07 -13.78 -21.17
N GLU A 306 1.89 -15.03 -20.77
CA GLU A 306 1.01 -15.98 -21.43
C GLU A 306 -0.45 -15.54 -21.38
N ILE A 307 -0.94 -15.19 -20.19
CA ILE A 307 -2.29 -14.64 -19.99
C ILE A 307 -2.50 -13.39 -20.86
N TYR A 308 -1.53 -12.48 -20.86
CA TYR A 308 -1.56 -11.29 -21.72
C TYR A 308 -1.71 -11.62 -23.22
N LYS A 309 -0.97 -12.60 -23.72
CA LYS A 309 -1.09 -13.04 -25.14
C LYS A 309 -2.45 -13.66 -25.43
N ASN A 310 -2.96 -14.48 -24.52
CA ASN A 310 -4.26 -15.13 -24.65
C ASN A 310 -5.38 -14.09 -24.66
N LEU A 311 -5.37 -13.14 -23.73
CA LEU A 311 -6.33 -12.04 -23.70
C LEU A 311 -6.28 -11.17 -24.97
N LEU A 312 -5.10 -10.92 -25.53
CA LEU A 312 -4.95 -10.20 -26.81
C LEU A 312 -5.56 -10.97 -27.98
N LYS A 313 -5.49 -12.29 -27.96
CA LYS A 313 -6.10 -13.15 -28.98
C LYS A 313 -7.62 -13.10 -28.87
N ASP A 314 -8.15 -13.33 -27.68
CA ASP A 314 -9.58 -13.34 -27.40
C ASP A 314 -10.22 -11.96 -27.69
N ARG A 315 -9.52 -10.88 -27.37
CA ARG A 315 -9.95 -9.50 -27.62
C ARG A 315 -10.27 -9.22 -29.10
N ARG A 316 -9.63 -9.90 -30.04
CA ARG A 316 -9.85 -9.72 -31.49
C ARG A 316 -11.21 -10.22 -31.94
N GLU A 317 -11.76 -11.19 -31.23
CA GLU A 317 -13.05 -11.82 -31.53
C GLU A 317 -14.23 -11.07 -30.90
N ILE A 318 -13.94 -10.20 -29.89
CA ILE A 318 -14.96 -9.44 -29.15
C ILE A 318 -15.10 -8.04 -29.74
N THR A 319 -16.33 -7.68 -30.09
CA THR A 319 -16.65 -6.40 -30.75
C THR A 319 -17.47 -5.45 -29.85
N THR A 320 -18.06 -5.98 -28.76
CA THR A 320 -18.95 -5.23 -27.87
C THR A 320 -18.39 -5.22 -26.46
N ASN A 321 -18.53 -4.09 -25.75
CA ASN A 321 -18.07 -3.92 -24.37
C ASN A 321 -16.61 -4.36 -24.17
N THR A 322 -15.78 -3.91 -25.08
CA THR A 322 -14.37 -4.35 -25.18
C THR A 322 -13.48 -3.81 -24.06
N GLU A 323 -13.97 -2.87 -23.30
CA GLU A 323 -13.23 -2.11 -22.27
C GLU A 323 -12.79 -3.02 -21.11
N ILE A 324 -13.60 -4.02 -20.74
CA ILE A 324 -13.22 -5.03 -19.73
C ILE A 324 -11.98 -5.80 -20.17
N PHE A 325 -11.96 -6.23 -21.45
CA PHE A 325 -10.79 -6.92 -21.99
C PHE A 325 -9.58 -6.00 -22.05
N ASP A 326 -9.76 -4.75 -22.45
CA ASP A 326 -8.68 -3.78 -22.50
C ASP A 326 -8.10 -3.53 -21.08
N ALA A 327 -8.96 -3.50 -20.05
CA ALA A 327 -8.54 -3.43 -18.65
C ALA A 327 -7.79 -4.69 -18.18
N ALA A 328 -8.31 -5.88 -18.51
CA ALA A 328 -7.64 -7.15 -18.18
C ALA A 328 -6.28 -7.30 -18.89
N ILE A 329 -6.20 -6.91 -20.16
CA ILE A 329 -4.94 -6.89 -20.94
C ILE A 329 -3.94 -5.92 -20.29
N LEU A 330 -4.40 -4.75 -19.87
CA LEU A 330 -3.56 -3.78 -19.15
C LEU A 330 -3.02 -4.39 -17.86
N SER A 331 -3.87 -5.03 -17.06
CA SER A 331 -3.49 -5.63 -15.80
C SER A 331 -2.50 -6.79 -15.97
N ALA A 332 -2.76 -7.72 -16.89
CA ALA A 332 -1.84 -8.81 -17.19
C ALA A 332 -0.47 -8.28 -17.66
N TYR A 333 -0.46 -7.25 -18.52
CA TYR A 333 0.77 -6.63 -18.98
C TYR A 333 1.51 -5.88 -17.87
N ARG A 334 0.77 -5.20 -16.99
CA ARG A 334 1.34 -4.52 -15.82
C ARG A 334 2.02 -5.52 -14.87
N THR A 335 1.41 -6.67 -14.63
CA THR A 335 1.99 -7.74 -13.82
C THR A 335 3.28 -8.27 -14.44
N TYR A 336 3.28 -8.49 -15.75
CA TYR A 336 4.48 -8.88 -16.49
C TYR A 336 5.61 -7.84 -16.34
N VAL A 337 5.32 -6.55 -16.53
CA VAL A 337 6.30 -5.46 -16.37
C VAL A 337 6.77 -5.35 -14.92
N GLY A 338 5.89 -5.57 -13.94
CA GLY A 338 6.26 -5.63 -12.53
C GLY A 338 7.27 -6.76 -12.24
N ALA A 339 7.03 -7.94 -12.79
CA ALA A 339 7.96 -9.06 -12.68
C ALA A 339 9.30 -8.80 -13.40
N MET A 340 9.27 -8.13 -14.56
CA MET A 340 10.49 -7.68 -15.24
C MET A 340 11.30 -6.69 -14.40
N LYS A 341 10.62 -5.76 -13.70
CA LYS A 341 11.27 -4.82 -12.78
C LYS A 341 12.02 -5.56 -11.67
N ASN A 342 11.37 -6.54 -11.03
CA ASN A 342 12.00 -7.31 -9.97
C ASN A 342 13.20 -8.11 -10.47
N GLU A 343 13.10 -8.70 -11.66
CA GLU A 343 14.21 -9.43 -12.29
C GLU A 343 15.37 -8.48 -12.62
N LEU A 344 15.08 -7.30 -13.16
CA LEU A 344 16.08 -6.27 -13.42
C LEU A 344 16.74 -5.80 -12.12
N LYS A 345 15.95 -5.53 -11.07
CA LYS A 345 16.44 -5.13 -9.75
C LYS A 345 17.43 -6.16 -9.18
N HIS A 346 17.09 -7.44 -9.25
CA HIS A 346 17.96 -8.54 -8.82
C HIS A 346 19.25 -8.59 -9.66
N ASN A 347 19.15 -8.46 -10.97
CA ASN A 347 20.32 -8.47 -11.84
C ASN A 347 21.25 -7.26 -11.59
N LEU A 348 20.71 -6.06 -11.41
CA LEU A 348 21.47 -4.86 -11.06
C LEU A 348 22.18 -5.02 -9.70
N TYR A 349 21.51 -5.63 -8.71
CA TYR A 349 22.12 -5.95 -7.42
C TYR A 349 23.32 -6.91 -7.59
N ASN A 350 23.15 -7.98 -8.34
CA ASN A 350 24.22 -8.97 -8.59
C ASN A 350 25.40 -8.32 -9.31
N THR A 351 25.13 -7.45 -10.28
CA THR A 351 26.16 -6.70 -11.01
C THR A 351 26.91 -5.73 -10.09
N LEU A 352 26.19 -5.06 -9.17
CA LEU A 352 26.83 -4.21 -8.15
C LEU A 352 27.77 -4.99 -7.23
N GLN A 353 27.42 -6.25 -6.90
CA GLN A 353 28.29 -7.12 -6.09
C GLN A 353 29.47 -7.68 -6.90
N ASN A 354 29.26 -8.02 -8.17
CA ASN A 354 30.25 -8.62 -9.05
C ASN A 354 30.16 -8.04 -10.47
N PRO A 355 30.80 -6.89 -10.76
CA PRO A 355 30.69 -6.17 -12.04
C PRO A 355 31.58 -6.77 -13.16
N THR A 356 31.36 -8.04 -13.50
CA THR A 356 32.00 -8.64 -14.69
C THR A 356 31.42 -8.04 -15.95
N GLU A 357 32.20 -8.11 -17.06
CA GLU A 357 31.73 -7.63 -18.37
C GLU A 357 30.41 -8.30 -18.79
N GLU A 358 30.27 -9.60 -18.53
CA GLU A 358 29.05 -10.35 -18.80
C GLU A 358 27.85 -9.79 -18.02
N ASN A 359 27.98 -9.61 -16.70
CA ASN A 359 26.92 -9.08 -15.83
C ASN A 359 26.54 -7.64 -16.24
N VAL A 360 27.53 -6.81 -16.55
CA VAL A 360 27.30 -5.42 -17.00
C VAL A 360 26.53 -5.40 -18.33
N ASN A 361 26.95 -6.22 -19.31
CA ASN A 361 26.26 -6.29 -20.59
C ASN A 361 24.83 -6.81 -20.45
N LEU A 362 24.61 -7.84 -19.65
CA LEU A 362 23.28 -8.37 -19.34
C LEU A 362 22.40 -7.30 -18.70
N SER A 363 22.92 -6.58 -17.70
CA SER A 363 22.18 -5.49 -17.03
C SER A 363 21.77 -4.38 -18.00
N LYS A 364 22.66 -3.99 -18.91
CA LYS A 364 22.36 -2.97 -19.93
C LYS A 364 21.25 -3.46 -20.88
N GLN A 365 21.35 -4.69 -21.37
CA GLN A 365 20.34 -5.30 -22.25
C GLN A 365 18.97 -5.39 -21.55
N MET A 366 18.94 -5.87 -20.30
CA MET A 366 17.69 -5.97 -19.52
C MET A 366 17.09 -4.59 -19.25
N SER A 367 17.91 -3.58 -19.00
CA SER A 367 17.48 -2.19 -18.80
C SER A 367 16.77 -1.63 -20.04
N GLU A 368 17.32 -1.84 -21.22
CA GLU A 368 16.70 -1.42 -22.49
C GLU A 368 15.35 -2.12 -22.72
N GLN A 369 15.31 -3.44 -22.58
CA GLN A 369 14.07 -4.23 -22.74
C GLN A 369 13.00 -3.82 -21.73
N PHE A 370 13.40 -3.53 -20.50
CA PHE A 370 12.47 -3.07 -19.47
C PHE A 370 11.93 -1.66 -19.78
N LEU A 371 12.77 -0.71 -20.21
CA LEU A 371 12.34 0.62 -20.62
C LEU A 371 11.31 0.59 -21.75
N ASP A 372 11.52 -0.23 -22.76
CA ASP A 372 10.57 -0.41 -23.87
C ASP A 372 9.21 -0.93 -23.35
N SER A 373 9.25 -1.92 -22.45
CA SER A 373 8.07 -2.51 -21.86
C SER A 373 7.33 -1.52 -20.95
N LEU A 374 8.07 -0.74 -20.18
CA LEU A 374 7.52 0.29 -19.29
C LEU A 374 6.86 1.44 -20.07
N HIS A 375 7.49 1.88 -21.17
CA HIS A 375 6.92 2.90 -22.05
C HIS A 375 5.62 2.40 -22.71
N LEU A 376 5.58 1.14 -23.13
CA LEU A 376 4.36 0.54 -23.68
C LEU A 376 3.28 0.43 -22.61
N LEU A 377 3.63 0.05 -21.39
CA LEU A 377 2.70 0.02 -20.25
C LEU A 377 2.11 1.40 -19.99
N LYS A 378 2.95 2.43 -19.88
CA LYS A 378 2.51 3.82 -19.69
C LYS A 378 1.53 4.26 -20.79
N LYS A 379 1.84 3.96 -22.05
CA LYS A 379 0.96 4.29 -23.19
C LYS A 379 -0.39 3.58 -23.10
N ARG A 380 -0.41 2.32 -22.70
CA ARG A 380 -1.66 1.56 -22.50
C ARG A 380 -2.47 2.10 -21.33
N PHE A 381 -1.81 2.40 -20.21
CA PHE A 381 -2.46 3.00 -19.04
C PHE A 381 -3.13 4.34 -19.38
N VAL A 382 -2.40 5.24 -20.05
CA VAL A 382 -2.94 6.54 -20.49
C VAL A 382 -4.18 6.35 -21.37
N LYS A 383 -4.12 5.42 -22.33
CA LYS A 383 -5.27 5.12 -23.19
C LYS A 383 -6.47 4.61 -22.40
N ALA A 384 -6.27 3.67 -21.49
CA ALA A 384 -7.34 3.10 -20.66
C ALA A 384 -7.94 4.17 -19.74
N TRP A 385 -7.10 4.97 -19.10
CA TRP A 385 -7.54 6.09 -18.26
C TRP A 385 -8.42 7.09 -19.03
N ASP A 386 -8.00 7.51 -20.23
CA ASP A 386 -8.70 8.51 -21.03
C ASP A 386 -10.05 7.99 -21.58
N MET A 387 -10.27 6.67 -21.59
CA MET A 387 -11.55 6.07 -21.97
C MET A 387 -12.62 6.12 -20.88
N GLU A 388 -12.21 6.14 -19.59
CA GLU A 388 -13.15 6.06 -18.48
C GLU A 388 -13.09 7.24 -17.50
N SER A 389 -11.99 7.98 -17.51
CA SER A 389 -11.73 9.03 -16.53
C SER A 389 -11.28 10.34 -17.20
N ARG A 390 -11.47 11.46 -16.50
CA ARG A 390 -10.89 12.73 -16.93
C ARG A 390 -9.38 12.68 -16.82
N SER A 391 -8.68 13.41 -17.69
CA SER A 391 -7.19 13.50 -17.67
C SER A 391 -6.62 14.15 -16.42
N TYR A 392 -7.47 14.77 -15.60
CA TYR A 392 -7.10 15.36 -14.31
C TYR A 392 -6.59 14.27 -13.36
N TYR A 393 -5.48 14.53 -12.68
CA TYR A 393 -4.74 13.58 -11.83
C TYR A 393 -4.07 12.38 -12.54
N ARG A 394 -4.25 12.14 -13.84
CA ARG A 394 -3.58 11.07 -14.55
C ARG A 394 -2.05 11.11 -14.40
N ASN A 395 -1.49 12.32 -14.38
CA ASN A 395 -0.05 12.54 -14.19
C ASN A 395 0.46 12.01 -12.85
N VAL A 396 -0.34 12.00 -11.78
CA VAL A 396 0.05 11.46 -10.48
C VAL A 396 0.44 9.98 -10.59
N PHE A 397 -0.25 9.23 -11.46
CA PHE A 397 0.06 7.82 -11.71
C PHE A 397 1.19 7.64 -12.73
N THR A 398 1.18 8.43 -13.82
CA THR A 398 2.20 8.27 -14.86
C THR A 398 3.59 8.74 -14.41
N GLU A 399 3.68 9.65 -13.46
CA GLU A 399 4.95 10.05 -12.83
C GLU A 399 5.66 8.89 -12.12
N ARG A 400 4.93 7.87 -11.65
CA ARG A 400 5.51 6.66 -11.08
C ARG A 400 6.34 5.90 -12.11
N TYR A 401 5.80 5.75 -13.33
CA TYR A 401 6.52 5.12 -14.45
C TYR A 401 7.74 5.95 -14.87
N ASP A 402 7.60 7.28 -14.90
CA ASP A 402 8.71 8.18 -15.23
C ASP A 402 9.82 8.14 -14.18
N LYS A 403 9.47 7.98 -12.90
CA LYS A 403 10.46 7.82 -11.83
C LYS A 403 11.27 6.54 -12.02
N ILE A 404 10.61 5.41 -12.30
CA ILE A 404 11.30 4.15 -12.56
C ILE A 404 12.17 4.24 -13.81
N ALA A 405 11.68 4.88 -14.87
CA ALA A 405 12.47 5.09 -16.08
C ALA A 405 13.74 5.90 -15.79
N ARG A 406 13.65 6.94 -14.97
CA ARG A 406 14.83 7.69 -14.51
C ARG A 406 15.77 6.82 -13.70
N ASP A 407 15.28 6.01 -12.77
CA ASP A 407 16.11 5.08 -12.00
C ASP A 407 16.92 4.14 -12.92
N VAL A 408 16.30 3.64 -14.01
CA VAL A 408 17.01 2.80 -14.99
C VAL A 408 18.11 3.58 -15.70
N LEU A 409 17.83 4.80 -16.15
CA LEU A 409 18.79 5.66 -16.82
C LEU A 409 19.96 6.07 -15.90
N ASP A 410 19.67 6.23 -14.62
CA ASP A 410 20.63 6.63 -13.59
C ASP A 410 21.43 5.47 -13.01
N ALA A 411 21.05 4.22 -13.32
CA ALA A 411 21.65 3.02 -12.72
C ALA A 411 23.18 2.97 -12.84
N GLY A 412 23.73 3.45 -13.96
CA GLY A 412 25.17 3.50 -14.18
C GLY A 412 25.89 4.66 -13.48
N ASN A 413 25.15 5.68 -13.06
CA ASN A 413 25.71 6.92 -12.50
C ASN A 413 25.50 7.04 -10.98
N LYS A 414 24.60 6.24 -10.40
CA LYS A 414 24.34 6.25 -8.96
C LYS A 414 25.53 5.63 -8.22
N VAL A 415 26.08 6.36 -7.25
CA VAL A 415 27.12 5.84 -6.36
C VAL A 415 26.47 5.25 -5.10
N PHE A 416 26.80 4.02 -4.78
CA PHE A 416 26.39 3.34 -3.56
C PHE A 416 27.47 3.50 -2.50
N ILE A 417 27.11 4.12 -1.36
CA ILE A 417 28.00 4.32 -0.22
C ILE A 417 27.71 3.21 0.78
N GLN A 418 28.61 2.22 0.84
CA GLN A 418 28.49 1.08 1.75
C GLN A 418 29.44 1.24 2.92
N THR A 419 28.99 0.89 4.12
CA THR A 419 29.82 0.81 5.30
C THR A 419 30.00 -0.65 5.70
N THR A 420 31.24 -1.05 5.95
CA THR A 420 31.57 -2.40 6.44
C THR A 420 32.28 -2.26 7.77
N ASP A 421 31.86 -3.04 8.73
CA ASP A 421 32.41 -3.05 10.07
C ASP A 421 33.06 -4.41 10.35
N ASN A 422 34.37 -4.45 10.52
CA ASN A 422 35.13 -5.69 10.71
C ASN A 422 35.58 -5.90 12.16
N ARG A 423 34.90 -5.31 13.14
CA ARG A 423 35.22 -5.34 14.58
C ARG A 423 36.51 -4.58 14.99
N GLN A 424 37.23 -4.06 14.05
CA GLN A 424 38.47 -3.28 14.31
C GLN A 424 38.37 -1.88 13.77
N GLN A 425 37.69 -1.72 12.63
CA GLN A 425 37.62 -0.46 11.93
C GLN A 425 36.39 -0.42 11.03
N THR A 426 35.69 0.68 11.03
CA THR A 426 34.63 0.95 10.03
C THR A 426 35.25 1.50 8.77
N THR A 427 34.97 0.85 7.66
CA THR A 427 35.43 1.24 6.33
C THR A 427 34.26 1.65 5.44
N VAL A 428 34.50 2.62 4.58
CA VAL A 428 33.58 3.09 3.56
C VAL A 428 34.05 2.58 2.20
N SER A 429 33.16 1.92 1.47
CA SER A 429 33.37 1.57 0.07
C SER A 429 32.37 2.29 -0.82
N LEU A 430 32.84 2.76 -1.97
CA LEU A 430 32.04 3.43 -2.97
C LEU A 430 31.95 2.55 -4.22
N LYS A 431 30.74 2.30 -4.72
CA LYS A 431 30.53 1.45 -5.91
C LYS A 431 29.52 2.09 -6.86
N THR A 432 29.67 1.85 -8.14
CA THR A 432 28.62 2.00 -9.14
C THR A 432 28.27 0.63 -9.71
N ILE A 433 27.08 0.47 -10.27
CA ILE A 433 26.62 -0.82 -10.80
C ILE A 433 27.55 -1.28 -11.95
N PHE A 434 27.93 -0.38 -12.84
CA PHE A 434 28.70 -0.75 -14.02
C PHE A 434 30.23 -0.62 -13.88
N ASN A 435 30.68 0.04 -12.81
CA ASN A 435 32.10 0.26 -12.49
C ASN A 435 32.94 0.77 -13.67
N ASP A 436 32.33 1.57 -14.54
CA ASP A 436 32.91 2.06 -15.81
C ASP A 436 33.33 3.54 -15.76
N ARG A 437 33.24 4.18 -14.57
CA ARG A 437 33.45 5.62 -14.39
C ARG A 437 34.19 5.95 -13.10
N PRO A 438 34.97 7.05 -13.07
CA PRO A 438 35.58 7.52 -11.85
C PRO A 438 34.54 8.04 -10.88
N ILE A 439 34.68 7.68 -9.59
CA ILE A 439 33.91 8.18 -8.49
C ILE A 439 34.68 9.27 -7.78
N TYR A 440 34.11 10.47 -7.69
CA TYR A 440 34.67 11.60 -6.95
C TYR A 440 33.98 11.69 -5.59
N TYR A 441 34.72 11.95 -4.50
CA TYR A 441 34.12 12.00 -3.17
C TYR A 441 34.76 13.02 -2.24
N THR A 442 33.99 13.38 -1.19
CA THR A 442 34.40 14.20 -0.06
C THR A 442 33.96 13.54 1.26
N VAL A 443 34.61 13.89 2.37
CA VAL A 443 34.28 13.35 3.71
C VAL A 443 33.94 14.46 4.72
N ASP A 444 33.86 15.68 4.26
CA ASP A 444 33.56 16.88 5.07
C ASP A 444 32.16 17.47 4.78
N GLY A 445 31.38 16.80 3.92
CA GLY A 445 30.05 17.23 3.51
C GLY A 445 30.03 18.26 2.39
N SER A 446 31.20 18.69 1.88
CA SER A 446 31.26 19.52 0.68
C SER A 446 30.79 18.74 -0.56
N GLU A 447 30.26 19.43 -1.56
CA GLU A 447 29.86 18.79 -2.81
C GLU A 447 31.07 18.35 -3.64
N PRO A 448 31.18 17.04 -3.99
CA PRO A 448 32.28 16.57 -4.81
C PRO A 448 32.19 17.13 -6.24
N ASP A 449 33.37 17.47 -6.80
CA ASP A 449 33.56 17.87 -8.17
C ASP A 449 34.72 17.08 -8.81
N LYS A 450 35.08 17.39 -10.05
CA LYS A 450 36.18 16.73 -10.77
C LYS A 450 37.57 16.99 -10.18
N ASN A 451 37.72 17.92 -9.23
CA ASN A 451 38.96 18.20 -8.50
C ASN A 451 38.98 17.51 -7.13
N SER A 452 37.87 16.90 -6.72
CA SER A 452 37.75 16.16 -5.46
C SER A 452 38.56 14.85 -5.52
N MET A 453 38.70 14.19 -4.36
CA MET A 453 39.36 12.89 -4.27
C MET A 453 38.72 11.87 -5.23
N VAL A 454 39.54 11.13 -5.95
CA VAL A 454 39.08 10.01 -6.79
C VAL A 454 39.16 8.73 -5.98
N TYR A 455 38.06 7.99 -5.93
CA TYR A 455 37.98 6.74 -5.19
C TYR A 455 38.76 5.63 -5.92
N SER A 456 39.63 4.95 -5.20
CA SER A 456 40.41 3.81 -5.69
C SER A 456 40.22 2.55 -4.84
N GLU A 457 40.07 2.71 -3.53
CA GLU A 457 39.97 1.60 -2.57
C GLU A 457 39.16 2.01 -1.34
N PRO A 458 38.61 1.05 -0.54
CA PRO A 458 37.92 1.34 0.69
C PRO A 458 38.79 2.12 1.67
N PHE A 459 38.23 3.14 2.32
CA PHE A 459 38.90 3.98 3.28
C PHE A 459 38.26 3.90 4.68
N ALA A 460 39.10 4.03 5.67
CA ALA A 460 38.68 3.99 7.07
C ALA A 460 38.11 5.32 7.53
N ILE A 461 37.15 5.27 8.45
CA ILE A 461 36.66 6.43 9.19
C ILE A 461 37.02 6.32 10.69
N GLU A 462 37.51 7.42 11.24
CA GLU A 462 37.90 7.52 12.65
C GLU A 462 37.09 8.57 13.43
N ARG A 463 36.18 9.24 12.74
CA ARG A 463 35.29 10.27 13.30
C ARG A 463 34.01 10.37 12.50
N SER A 464 32.98 10.92 13.10
CA SER A 464 31.73 11.23 12.37
C SER A 464 32.00 12.12 11.17
N CYS A 465 31.45 11.75 10.04
CA CYS A 465 31.65 12.43 8.77
C CYS A 465 30.43 12.36 7.86
N ALA A 466 30.30 13.33 6.95
CA ALA A 466 29.35 13.29 5.85
C ALA A 466 30.11 12.91 4.57
N VAL A 467 29.91 11.69 4.11
CA VAL A 467 30.48 11.22 2.85
C VAL A 467 29.53 11.61 1.73
N LYS A 468 30.02 12.40 0.78
CA LYS A 468 29.35 12.68 -0.49
C LYS A 468 30.15 12.11 -1.63
N ALA A 469 29.47 11.42 -2.56
CA ALA A 469 30.10 10.81 -3.70
C ALA A 469 29.33 11.09 -4.98
N ALA A 470 30.03 11.33 -6.08
CA ALA A 470 29.44 11.66 -7.36
C ALA A 470 30.09 10.90 -8.52
N CYS A 471 29.27 10.54 -9.49
CA CYS A 471 29.67 10.18 -10.84
C CYS A 471 29.13 11.19 -11.87
N TYR A 472 29.75 11.23 -13.03
CA TYR A 472 29.31 12.06 -14.15
C TYR A 472 28.82 11.20 -15.30
N GLY A 473 27.58 11.43 -15.74
CA GLY A 473 27.02 10.80 -16.92
C GLY A 473 27.72 11.23 -18.25
N ASN A 474 27.35 10.55 -19.32
CA ASN A 474 27.91 10.84 -20.66
C ASN A 474 27.63 12.28 -21.12
N ASN A 475 26.51 12.85 -20.68
CA ASN A 475 26.10 14.23 -20.99
C ASN A 475 26.66 15.26 -20.00
N GLY A 476 27.57 14.86 -19.10
CA GLY A 476 28.11 15.73 -18.05
C GLY A 476 27.17 15.90 -16.85
N GLU A 477 26.05 15.21 -16.81
CA GLU A 477 25.14 15.19 -15.70
C GLU A 477 25.82 14.60 -14.45
N LYS A 478 25.72 15.30 -13.31
CA LYS A 478 26.32 14.90 -12.04
C LYS A 478 25.25 14.32 -11.13
N ILE A 479 25.41 13.06 -10.72
CA ILE A 479 24.56 12.41 -9.72
C ILE A 479 25.35 12.28 -8.43
N ILE A 480 24.81 12.90 -7.35
CA ILE A 480 25.42 12.88 -6.01
C ILE A 480 24.62 11.94 -5.13
N ASN A 481 25.33 11.12 -4.37
CA ASN A 481 24.77 10.41 -3.23
C ASN A 481 25.49 10.83 -1.95
N GLU A 482 24.77 10.87 -0.85
CA GLU A 482 25.25 11.32 0.44
C GLU A 482 24.90 10.32 1.54
N LYS A 483 25.83 10.08 2.45
CA LYS A 483 25.60 9.30 3.66
C LYS A 483 26.31 9.97 4.84
N TYR A 484 25.55 10.33 5.87
CA TYR A 484 26.12 10.75 7.15
C TYR A 484 26.42 9.52 8.00
N ILE A 485 27.65 9.40 8.50
CA ILE A 485 28.10 8.28 9.31
C ILE A 485 28.48 8.80 10.69
N LEU A 486 27.72 8.38 11.70
CA LEU A 486 27.98 8.73 13.10
C LEU A 486 28.94 7.71 13.70
N TYR A 487 30.17 8.15 13.99
CA TYR A 487 31.16 7.33 14.67
C TYR A 487 30.87 7.21 16.16
N HIS A 488 30.79 5.99 16.68
CA HIS A 488 30.50 5.73 18.11
C HIS A 488 31.17 4.43 18.59
N LYS A 489 31.27 4.25 19.91
CA LYS A 489 31.94 3.10 20.53
C LYS A 489 31.31 1.73 20.19
N GLY A 490 30.03 1.69 19.82
CA GLY A 490 29.35 0.44 19.47
C GLY A 490 29.66 -0.07 18.06
N MET A 491 30.31 0.73 17.20
CA MET A 491 30.67 0.29 15.85
C MET A 491 31.71 -0.83 15.92
N GLY A 492 31.53 -1.87 15.09
CA GLY A 492 32.43 -3.01 15.02
C GLY A 492 32.31 -4.03 16.11
N HIS A 493 31.42 -3.86 17.04
CA HIS A 493 31.22 -4.82 18.11
C HIS A 493 30.14 -5.86 17.79
N PHE A 494 30.27 -7.04 18.40
CA PHE A 494 29.27 -8.07 18.26
C PHE A 494 27.94 -7.61 18.83
N ARG A 495 26.89 -7.88 18.10
CA ARG A 495 25.52 -7.74 18.55
C ARG A 495 24.69 -8.97 18.21
N LYS A 496 23.64 -9.14 18.94
CA LYS A 496 22.60 -10.10 18.67
C LYS A 496 21.26 -9.38 18.70
N LEU A 497 20.55 -9.45 17.60
CA LEU A 497 19.17 -9.00 17.54
C LEU A 497 18.28 -10.20 17.83
N ASN A 498 17.66 -10.22 19.01
CA ASN A 498 16.78 -11.33 19.40
C ASN A 498 15.41 -11.27 18.73
N THR A 499 15.09 -10.14 18.12
CA THR A 499 13.86 -9.93 17.34
C THR A 499 14.21 -9.63 15.90
N VAL A 500 13.48 -10.18 14.93
CA VAL A 500 13.75 -9.98 13.51
C VAL A 500 13.21 -8.62 13.08
N ALA A 501 14.10 -7.70 12.69
CA ALA A 501 13.72 -6.43 12.09
C ALA A 501 13.23 -6.64 10.65
N GLY A 502 12.26 -5.84 10.21
CA GLY A 502 11.71 -5.93 8.87
C GLY A 502 10.99 -7.25 8.58
N ASN A 503 10.51 -7.95 9.63
CA ASN A 503 9.82 -9.23 9.54
C ASN A 503 8.56 -9.18 8.65
N TYR A 504 8.06 -8.01 8.42
CA TYR A 504 6.85 -7.75 7.66
C TYR A 504 7.16 -7.15 6.27
N ARG A 505 8.23 -6.33 6.15
CA ARG A 505 8.72 -5.75 4.88
C ARG A 505 10.23 -5.56 4.88
N PRO A 506 10.92 -5.93 3.79
CA PRO A 506 12.38 -5.85 3.69
C PRO A 506 12.95 -4.44 3.87
N GLU A 507 12.25 -3.41 3.43
CA GLU A 507 12.66 -2.02 3.55
C GLU A 507 12.85 -1.56 5.00
N TYR A 508 12.26 -2.28 5.96
CA TYR A 508 12.40 -1.98 7.39
C TYR A 508 13.46 -2.82 8.10
N SER A 509 14.35 -3.46 7.35
CA SER A 509 15.50 -4.18 7.92
C SER A 509 16.68 -3.27 8.25
N GLY A 510 16.67 -2.00 7.79
CA GLY A 510 17.82 -1.10 7.89
C GLY A 510 18.98 -1.49 6.98
N GLY A 511 18.77 -2.40 6.04
CA GLY A 511 19.75 -2.83 5.04
C GLY A 511 20.72 -3.91 5.49
N SER A 512 20.86 -4.18 6.79
CA SER A 512 21.73 -5.24 7.31
C SER A 512 21.41 -5.59 8.78
N GLU A 513 21.96 -6.72 9.25
CA GLU A 513 21.90 -7.05 10.67
C GLU A 513 22.63 -6.03 11.56
N ASP A 514 23.63 -5.33 11.03
CA ASP A 514 24.40 -4.32 11.74
C ASP A 514 23.80 -2.90 11.67
N ALA A 515 22.60 -2.75 11.13
CA ALA A 515 21.99 -1.46 10.85
C ALA A 515 21.92 -0.52 12.08
N LEU A 516 21.66 -1.05 13.26
CA LEU A 516 21.59 -0.21 14.49
C LEU A 516 22.95 0.30 14.97
N LEU A 517 24.06 -0.27 14.48
CA LEU A 517 25.41 0.07 14.91
C LEU A 517 26.33 0.54 13.77
N ASN A 518 25.85 0.58 12.54
CA ASN A 518 26.67 0.94 11.37
C ASN A 518 26.93 2.45 11.23
N GLY A 519 26.46 3.25 12.17
CA GLY A 519 26.61 4.71 12.16
C GLY A 519 25.70 5.45 11.19
N ALA A 520 24.91 4.75 10.36
CA ALA A 520 23.93 5.39 9.49
C ALA A 520 22.79 6.00 10.31
N ILE A 521 22.34 7.18 9.93
CA ILE A 521 21.18 7.84 10.52
C ILE A 521 20.07 7.89 9.50
N GLY A 522 18.92 7.36 9.86
CA GLY A 522 17.73 7.44 9.03
C GLY A 522 17.21 8.88 8.91
N SER A 523 16.64 9.20 7.77
CA SER A 523 16.03 10.49 7.46
C SER A 523 14.57 10.55 7.96
N MET A 524 13.88 11.65 7.66
CA MET A 524 12.44 11.77 7.89
C MET A 524 11.61 10.82 7.02
N ASP A 525 12.16 10.35 5.91
CA ASP A 525 11.55 9.28 5.12
C ASP A 525 11.89 7.93 5.75
N TYR A 526 10.89 7.32 6.41
CA TYR A 526 11.06 6.01 7.03
C TYR A 526 11.33 4.86 6.04
N LYS A 527 11.22 5.13 4.73
CA LYS A 527 11.53 4.20 3.64
C LYS A 527 12.92 4.40 3.06
N ASP A 528 13.77 5.21 3.68
CA ASP A 528 15.12 5.51 3.20
C ASP A 528 16.13 4.33 3.33
N GLY A 529 15.67 3.20 3.87
CA GLY A 529 16.48 1.98 4.04
C GLY A 529 17.43 2.01 5.25
N ASN A 530 17.43 3.06 6.08
CA ASN A 530 18.27 3.19 7.27
C ASN A 530 17.50 2.98 8.58
N TRP A 531 16.22 2.63 8.52
CA TRP A 531 15.39 2.35 9.69
C TRP A 531 15.17 0.85 9.88
N GLN A 532 15.17 0.40 11.12
CA GLN A 532 14.70 -0.94 11.49
C GLN A 532 13.31 -0.86 12.09
N GLY A 533 12.35 -1.57 11.50
CA GLY A 533 10.97 -1.66 11.95
C GLY A 533 10.66 -3.03 12.56
N PHE A 534 9.84 -3.04 13.60
CA PHE A 534 9.39 -4.23 14.32
C PHE A 534 7.86 -4.24 14.33
N TYR A 535 7.25 -5.34 13.88
CA TYR A 535 5.80 -5.46 13.80
C TYR A 535 5.30 -6.56 14.72
N GLY A 536 4.46 -6.18 15.68
CA GLY A 536 3.86 -7.13 16.64
C GLY A 536 4.84 -7.75 17.64
N THR A 537 6.07 -7.20 17.75
CA THR A 537 7.11 -7.69 18.65
C THR A 537 7.88 -6.53 19.27
N ASP A 538 8.42 -6.75 20.48
CA ASP A 538 9.35 -5.81 21.09
C ASP A 538 10.73 -5.91 20.41
N CYS A 539 11.47 -4.81 20.44
CA CYS A 539 12.86 -4.77 20.00
C CYS A 539 13.78 -5.19 21.14
N ASP A 540 14.50 -6.30 20.98
CA ASP A 540 15.46 -6.82 21.95
C ASP A 540 16.84 -6.97 21.32
N ILE A 541 17.82 -6.22 21.84
CA ILE A 541 19.17 -6.11 21.29
C ILE A 541 20.18 -6.40 22.38
N GLU A 542 21.12 -7.27 22.08
CA GLU A 542 22.30 -7.54 22.89
C GLU A 542 23.56 -6.99 22.18
N LEU A 543 24.36 -6.21 22.89
CA LEU A 543 25.60 -5.63 22.41
C LEU A 543 26.77 -6.08 23.30
N ASP A 544 27.73 -6.81 22.72
CA ASP A 544 28.93 -7.26 23.39
C ASP A 544 30.16 -6.51 22.86
N PHE A 545 30.81 -5.76 23.74
CA PHE A 545 32.04 -5.02 23.47
C PHE A 545 33.31 -5.89 23.51
N GLY A 546 33.17 -7.20 23.82
CA GLY A 546 34.30 -8.12 24.00
C GLY A 546 35.18 -7.83 25.22
N LYS A 547 34.89 -6.76 25.97
CA LYS A 547 35.57 -6.32 27.19
C LYS A 547 34.65 -5.40 27.99
N LYS A 548 34.98 -5.18 29.26
CA LYS A 548 34.28 -4.17 30.08
C LYS A 548 34.53 -2.77 29.54
N GLU A 549 33.45 -2.10 29.14
CA GLU A 549 33.47 -0.73 28.67
C GLU A 549 32.65 0.21 29.59
N SER A 550 33.17 1.40 29.80
CA SER A 550 32.43 2.46 30.49
C SER A 550 31.63 3.25 29.47
N LEU A 551 30.31 3.23 29.61
CA LEU A 551 29.37 3.98 28.77
C LEU A 551 28.71 5.07 29.60
N ASN A 552 28.73 6.30 29.08
CA ASN A 552 28.07 7.44 29.71
C ASN A 552 26.76 7.81 29.03
N THR A 553 26.58 7.41 27.80
CA THR A 553 25.43 7.81 26.96
C THR A 553 25.05 6.70 26.01
N ILE A 554 23.75 6.42 25.90
CA ILE A 554 23.12 5.65 24.84
C ILE A 554 22.21 6.61 24.09
N LYS A 555 22.33 6.68 22.76
CA LYS A 555 21.46 7.47 21.90
C LYS A 555 20.76 6.56 20.94
N ILE A 556 19.44 6.68 20.85
CA ILE A 556 18.59 5.93 19.93
C ILE A 556 17.65 6.93 19.24
N ASN A 557 17.56 6.86 17.93
CA ASN A 557 16.58 7.63 17.18
C ASN A 557 15.35 6.77 16.92
N PHE A 558 14.18 7.34 17.12
CA PHE A 558 12.88 6.73 16.77
C PHE A 558 12.24 7.56 15.67
N ASN A 559 11.83 6.90 14.57
CA ASN A 559 10.94 7.52 13.61
C ASN A 559 9.51 7.23 14.04
N THR A 560 8.67 8.24 14.11
CA THR A 560 7.26 8.09 14.42
C THR A 560 6.42 8.81 13.39
N ASN A 561 5.43 8.10 12.85
CA ASN A 561 4.41 8.60 11.96
C ASN A 561 3.12 7.81 12.24
N PRO A 562 2.33 8.22 13.23
CA PRO A 562 1.13 7.49 13.63
C PRO A 562 0.12 7.27 12.51
N HIS A 563 0.10 8.16 11.51
CA HIS A 563 -0.73 7.99 10.33
C HIS A 563 -0.38 6.72 9.53
N ASP A 564 0.89 6.41 9.43
CA ASP A 564 1.36 5.21 8.73
C ASP A 564 1.64 4.04 9.70
N TRP A 565 1.04 4.07 10.89
CA TRP A 565 1.19 3.06 11.96
C TRP A 565 2.63 2.87 12.46
N ILE A 566 3.47 3.90 12.30
CA ILE A 566 4.83 3.92 12.84
C ILE A 566 4.79 4.60 14.20
N LEU A 567 4.96 3.81 15.25
CA LEU A 567 4.75 4.24 16.61
C LEU A 567 6.07 4.21 17.40
N MET A 568 6.20 5.12 18.35
CA MET A 568 7.27 5.06 19.34
C MET A 568 7.05 3.91 20.33
N PRO A 569 8.10 3.24 20.80
CA PRO A 569 7.99 2.37 21.96
C PRO A 569 7.59 3.18 23.20
N LYS A 570 6.85 2.53 24.09
CA LYS A 570 6.39 3.16 25.33
C LYS A 570 7.50 3.28 26.36
N THR A 571 8.33 2.25 26.46
CA THR A 571 9.40 2.17 27.45
C THR A 571 10.67 1.59 26.82
N MET A 572 11.82 1.98 27.37
CA MET A 572 13.11 1.39 27.07
C MET A 572 13.74 0.85 28.34
N LYS A 573 14.11 -0.43 28.36
CA LYS A 573 14.79 -1.06 29.46
C LYS A 573 16.25 -1.32 29.10
N VAL A 574 17.17 -0.84 29.91
CA VAL A 574 18.60 -1.07 29.77
C VAL A 574 19.04 -2.10 30.81
N LEU A 575 19.65 -3.16 30.33
CA LEU A 575 20.27 -4.18 31.17
C LEU A 575 21.78 -4.19 30.92
N THR A 576 22.55 -4.59 31.93
CA THR A 576 24.01 -4.74 31.83
C THR A 576 24.45 -6.10 32.36
N SER A 577 25.51 -6.64 31.76
CA SER A 577 26.12 -7.90 32.17
C SER A 577 27.65 -7.78 32.10
N ASP A 578 28.34 -8.44 33.01
CA ASP A 578 29.79 -8.59 33.03
C ASP A 578 30.26 -9.91 32.38
N ASP A 579 29.34 -10.85 32.17
CA ASP A 579 29.65 -12.22 31.70
C ASP A 579 28.81 -12.64 30.48
N GLY A 580 27.93 -11.77 29.98
CA GLY A 580 27.05 -12.04 28.84
C GLY A 580 25.95 -13.06 29.12
N ILE A 581 25.78 -13.49 30.38
CA ILE A 581 24.80 -14.51 30.79
C ILE A 581 23.84 -13.93 31.84
N ASN A 582 24.40 -13.27 32.85
CA ASN A 582 23.64 -12.74 33.96
C ASN A 582 23.42 -11.25 33.80
N TYR A 583 22.26 -10.89 33.26
CA TYR A 583 21.87 -9.51 33.04
C TYR A 583 21.18 -8.92 34.27
N LYS A 584 21.56 -7.69 34.63
CA LYS A 584 20.92 -6.89 35.67
C LYS A 584 20.32 -5.65 35.07
N GLU A 585 19.09 -5.34 35.44
CA GLU A 585 18.46 -4.11 35.02
C GLU A 585 19.25 -2.93 35.59
N TYR A 586 19.72 -2.06 34.70
CA TYR A 586 20.32 -0.78 35.07
C TYR A 586 19.23 0.25 35.30
N LYS A 587 18.31 0.40 34.30
CA LYS A 587 17.22 1.35 34.39
C LYS A 587 16.17 1.09 33.33
N THR A 588 14.91 1.41 33.67
CA THR A 588 13.81 1.54 32.74
C THR A 588 13.49 3.03 32.56
N PHE A 589 13.28 3.42 31.30
CA PHE A 589 12.94 4.78 30.89
C PHE A 589 11.56 4.77 30.24
N ASP A 590 10.71 5.72 30.63
CA ASP A 590 9.53 6.07 29.87
C ASP A 590 9.99 7.03 28.76
N ILE A 591 9.84 6.59 27.49
CA ILE A 591 10.38 7.31 26.34
C ILE A 591 9.29 7.79 25.38
N TYR A 592 8.04 7.46 25.70
CA TYR A 592 6.92 7.90 24.86
C TYR A 592 6.79 9.42 24.92
N GLU A 593 6.82 10.04 23.74
CA GLU A 593 6.47 11.45 23.54
C GLU A 593 5.23 11.54 22.66
N GLU A 594 4.30 12.39 23.03
CA GLU A 594 3.14 12.68 22.22
C GLU A 594 3.60 13.51 21.00
N VAL A 595 3.35 12.97 19.80
CA VAL A 595 3.73 13.61 18.53
C VAL A 595 2.49 13.93 17.72
N GLU A 596 2.59 14.96 16.89
CA GLU A 596 1.51 15.32 15.97
C GLU A 596 1.27 14.16 14.96
N THR A 597 0.04 13.62 14.95
CA THR A 597 -0.31 12.44 14.15
C THR A 597 -0.16 12.63 12.64
N SER A 598 -0.09 13.86 12.18
CA SER A 598 0.01 14.21 10.75
C SER A 598 1.44 14.41 10.24
N LYS A 599 2.45 14.28 11.11
CA LYS A 599 3.85 14.53 10.75
C LYS A 599 4.75 13.38 11.14
N THR A 600 5.68 13.05 10.25
CA THR A 600 6.83 12.22 10.61
C THR A 600 7.75 13.03 11.52
N THR A 601 8.15 12.44 12.63
CA THR A 601 9.03 13.07 13.63
C THR A 601 10.15 12.12 14.02
N ILE A 602 11.37 12.63 14.19
CA ILE A 602 12.49 11.86 14.75
C ILE A 602 12.67 12.31 16.20
N VAL A 603 12.44 11.37 17.12
CA VAL A 603 12.66 11.55 18.55
C VAL A 603 14.01 10.93 18.93
N LYS A 604 14.82 11.64 19.74
CA LYS A 604 16.20 11.25 20.10
C LYS A 604 16.35 11.00 21.59
#